data_0cc1abeb628f50841dd6d9beaee2ebab
#
_entry.id   0cc1abeb628f50841dd6d9beaee2ebab
#
_cell.length_a   1.000
_cell.length_b   1.000
_cell.length_c   1.000
_cell.angle_alpha   90.00
_cell.angle_beta   90.00
_cell.angle_gamma   90.00
#
_symmetry.space_group_name_H-M   'P 1'
#
loop_
_entity.id
_entity.type
_entity.pdbx_description
1 polymer ?
#
loop_
_entity_poly.entity_id
_entity_poly.type
_entity_poly.pdbx_seq_one_letter_code
_entity_poly.pdbx_strand_id
1 'polypeptide(L)'
;MNQEIPPFAPPTHPAPPPLNGNDTTWAWVAYAFEAVGLFMVWPWLIGLVINYVQRDETAGTFISSHHRWMIRTFWFSALWYTVALLTIVGGAWPVVSVAIEGSNGPGDISFALDWQDIFATFTAALIGAFGMLAVWVWTVYRVVRGMVQLANSRALP
;
A
#
# COMPACT_ATOMS: atom_id res chain seq x y z
N MET A 1 4.25 12.29 62.72
CA MET A 1 3.90 13.09 61.53
C MET A 1 3.69 12.11 60.38
N ASN A 2 2.43 11.68 60.15
CA ASN A 2 2.10 10.85 58.99
C ASN A 2 1.93 11.78 57.80
N GLN A 3 2.86 11.79 56.86
CA GLN A 3 2.65 12.42 55.57
C GLN A 3 1.66 11.54 54.79
N GLU A 4 0.41 11.98 54.72
CA GLU A 4 -0.53 11.41 53.75
C GLU A 4 0.00 11.66 52.33
N ILE A 5 0.42 10.60 51.65
CA ILE A 5 0.76 10.63 50.25
C ILE A 5 -0.52 10.99 49.48
N PRO A 6 -0.58 12.13 48.75
CA PRO A 6 -1.79 12.48 48.03
C PRO A 6 -2.11 11.35 47.02
N PRO A 7 -3.40 10.99 46.87
CA PRO A 7 -3.78 9.97 45.91
C PRO A 7 -3.28 10.36 44.53
N PHE A 8 -2.62 9.41 43.86
CA PHE A 8 -2.06 9.57 42.52
C PHE A 8 -3.20 10.00 41.57
N ALA A 9 -3.23 11.29 41.23
CA ALA A 9 -4.18 11.79 40.25
C ALA A 9 -3.81 11.16 38.90
N PRO A 10 -4.71 10.40 38.25
CA PRO A 10 -4.41 9.85 36.95
C PRO A 10 -4.08 11.01 35.98
N PRO A 11 -3.11 10.85 35.07
CA PRO A 11 -2.75 11.87 34.10
C PRO A 11 -4.02 12.27 33.34
N THR A 12 -4.44 13.52 33.48
CA THR A 12 -5.56 14.10 32.72
C THR A 12 -5.08 14.26 31.27
N HIS A 13 -5.28 13.21 30.45
CA HIS A 13 -5.15 13.39 29.02
C HIS A 13 -6.22 14.41 28.59
N PRO A 14 -5.83 15.46 27.83
CA PRO A 14 -6.82 16.38 27.29
C PRO A 14 -7.85 15.58 26.49
N ALA A 15 -9.11 15.93 26.65
CA ALA A 15 -10.18 15.29 25.89
C ALA A 15 -9.88 15.40 24.39
N PRO A 16 -10.13 14.34 23.60
CA PRO A 16 -9.91 14.40 22.17
C PRO A 16 -10.75 15.54 21.60
N PRO A 17 -10.23 16.26 20.58
CA PRO A 17 -10.94 17.35 19.95
C PRO A 17 -12.29 16.86 19.39
N PRO A 18 -13.34 17.70 19.41
CA PRO A 18 -14.63 17.33 18.84
C PRO A 18 -14.46 17.07 17.33
N LEU A 19 -15.08 15.97 16.86
CA LEU A 19 -15.09 15.62 15.44
C LEU A 19 -15.93 16.64 14.66
N ASN A 20 -15.35 17.21 13.63
CA ASN A 20 -16.09 17.92 12.60
C ASN A 20 -16.70 16.92 11.62
N GLY A 21 -17.94 17.14 11.18
CA GLY A 21 -18.58 16.26 10.18
C GLY A 21 -17.75 16.11 8.89
N ASN A 22 -16.94 17.10 8.57
CA ASN A 22 -16.02 17.08 7.44
C ASN A 22 -14.90 16.04 7.58
N ASP A 23 -14.41 15.75 8.79
CA ASP A 23 -13.31 14.82 9.04
C ASP A 23 -13.69 13.40 8.60
N THR A 24 -14.90 12.98 8.96
CA THR A 24 -15.43 11.66 8.53
C THR A 24 -15.66 11.63 7.02
N THR A 25 -16.11 12.72 6.43
CA THR A 25 -16.32 12.81 4.98
C THR A 25 -14.99 12.64 4.23
N TRP A 26 -13.93 13.32 4.65
CA TRP A 26 -12.62 13.21 4.03
C TRP A 26 -12.02 11.79 4.18
N ALA A 27 -12.27 11.14 5.31
CA ALA A 27 -11.86 9.74 5.48
C ALA A 27 -12.59 8.82 4.48
N TRP A 28 -13.90 8.98 4.26
CA TRP A 28 -14.64 8.23 3.25
C TRP A 28 -14.17 8.52 1.83
N VAL A 29 -13.88 9.78 1.51
CA VAL A 29 -13.32 10.18 0.21
C VAL A 29 -11.97 9.50 -0.02
N ALA A 30 -11.09 9.48 0.98
CA ALA A 30 -9.80 8.81 0.90
C ALA A 30 -9.96 7.30 0.64
N TYR A 31 -10.86 6.61 1.35
CA TYR A 31 -11.16 5.20 1.09
C TYR A 31 -11.75 4.96 -0.29
N ALA A 32 -12.61 5.85 -0.80
CA ALA A 32 -13.13 5.75 -2.16
C ALA A 32 -12.01 5.84 -3.21
N PHE A 33 -11.07 6.76 -3.04
CA PHE A 33 -9.89 6.85 -3.90
C PHE A 33 -8.97 5.63 -3.78
N GLU A 34 -8.80 5.06 -2.59
CA GLU A 34 -8.06 3.81 -2.42
C GLU A 34 -8.75 2.62 -3.07
N ALA A 35 -10.08 2.51 -2.95
CA ALA A 35 -10.86 1.44 -3.59
C ALA A 35 -10.76 1.51 -5.12
N VAL A 36 -10.87 2.71 -5.71
CA VAL A 36 -10.66 2.91 -7.16
C VAL A 36 -9.18 2.68 -7.51
N GLY A 37 -8.28 3.04 -6.62
CA GLY A 37 -6.84 2.84 -6.72
C GLY A 37 -6.40 1.39 -6.83
N LEU A 38 -7.24 0.42 -6.41
CA LEU A 38 -6.99 -1.02 -6.63
C LEU A 38 -6.90 -1.40 -8.12
N PHE A 39 -7.47 -0.57 -8.99
CA PHE A 39 -7.51 -0.78 -10.44
C PHE A 39 -6.70 0.25 -11.21
N MET A 40 -6.42 1.43 -10.62
CA MET A 40 -5.75 2.54 -11.26
C MET A 40 -4.78 3.23 -10.29
N VAL A 41 -3.56 3.50 -10.74
CA VAL A 41 -2.52 4.11 -9.89
C VAL A 41 -2.84 5.56 -9.49
N TRP A 42 -3.40 6.37 -10.41
CA TRP A 42 -3.64 7.79 -10.16
C TRP A 42 -4.59 8.10 -9.00
N PRO A 43 -5.76 7.44 -8.88
CA PRO A 43 -6.64 7.63 -7.72
C PRO A 43 -5.95 7.25 -6.41
N TRP A 44 -5.11 6.22 -6.43
CA TRP A 44 -4.35 5.78 -5.26
C TRP A 44 -3.39 6.85 -4.74
N LEU A 45 -2.70 7.57 -5.66
CA LEU A 45 -1.82 8.70 -5.31
C LEU A 45 -2.62 9.88 -4.76
N ILE A 46 -3.80 10.17 -5.32
CA ILE A 46 -4.70 11.22 -4.79
C ILE A 46 -5.15 10.86 -3.37
N GLY A 47 -5.59 9.62 -3.14
CA GLY A 47 -5.94 9.12 -1.81
C GLY A 47 -4.79 9.27 -0.81
N LEU A 48 -3.56 8.96 -1.23
CA LEU A 48 -2.37 9.15 -0.40
C LEU A 48 -2.16 10.63 0.01
N VAL A 49 -2.28 11.56 -0.94
CA VAL A 49 -2.15 13.00 -0.65
C VAL A 49 -3.21 13.46 0.35
N ILE A 50 -4.47 13.07 0.14
CA ILE A 50 -5.56 13.37 1.07
C ILE A 50 -5.22 12.84 2.47
N ASN A 51 -4.75 11.60 2.56
CA ASN A 51 -4.39 10.99 3.84
C ASN A 51 -3.26 11.74 4.57
N TYR A 52 -2.25 12.22 3.84
CA TYR A 52 -1.17 13.00 4.45
C TYR A 52 -1.64 14.37 4.96
N VAL A 53 -2.48 15.07 4.19
CA VAL A 53 -3.02 16.38 4.58
C VAL A 53 -3.94 16.24 5.80
N GLN A 54 -4.88 15.30 5.75
CA GLN A 54 -5.90 15.14 6.79
C GLN A 54 -5.38 14.49 8.08
N ARG A 55 -4.25 13.77 8.02
CA ARG A 55 -3.68 13.11 9.20
C ARG A 55 -3.38 14.08 10.34
N ASP A 56 -2.83 15.23 10.03
CA ASP A 56 -2.39 16.20 11.03
C ASP A 56 -3.58 17.05 11.55
N GLU A 57 -4.57 17.31 10.71
CA GLU A 57 -5.80 18.02 11.09
C GLU A 57 -6.68 17.17 12.02
N THR A 58 -6.68 15.85 11.85
CA THR A 58 -7.46 14.91 12.66
C THR A 58 -6.70 14.33 13.84
N ALA A 59 -5.54 14.91 14.18
CA ALA A 59 -4.68 14.40 15.27
C ALA A 59 -5.45 14.30 16.60
N GLY A 60 -5.30 13.17 17.29
CA GLY A 60 -6.01 12.87 18.54
C GLY A 60 -7.41 12.27 18.39
N THR A 61 -7.97 12.21 17.19
CA THR A 61 -9.25 11.57 16.90
C THR A 61 -9.06 10.12 16.44
N PHE A 62 -10.13 9.30 16.47
CA PHE A 62 -10.05 7.93 15.90
C PHE A 62 -9.82 7.96 14.38
N ILE A 63 -10.19 9.04 13.69
CA ILE A 63 -10.02 9.21 12.25
C ILE A 63 -8.54 9.27 11.87
N SER A 64 -7.68 9.87 12.70
CA SER A 64 -6.24 9.90 12.45
C SER A 64 -5.61 8.50 12.36
N SER A 65 -6.19 7.51 13.05
CA SER A 65 -5.76 6.12 12.95
C SER A 65 -6.04 5.52 11.57
N HIS A 66 -7.16 5.92 10.94
CA HIS A 66 -7.53 5.50 9.59
C HIS A 66 -6.57 6.06 8.55
N HIS A 67 -6.23 7.36 8.63
CA HIS A 67 -5.25 7.97 7.72
C HIS A 67 -3.87 7.29 7.84
N ARG A 68 -3.39 7.01 9.05
CA ARG A 68 -2.14 6.26 9.25
C ARG A 68 -2.22 4.83 8.70
N TRP A 69 -3.36 4.16 8.88
CA TRP A 69 -3.60 2.83 8.34
C TRP A 69 -3.52 2.81 6.81
N MET A 70 -4.16 3.78 6.12
CA MET A 70 -4.14 3.92 4.67
C MET A 70 -2.73 4.23 4.14
N ILE A 71 -2.01 5.18 4.75
CA ILE A 71 -0.62 5.51 4.40
C ILE A 71 0.28 4.27 4.51
N ARG A 72 0.17 3.53 5.61
CA ARG A 72 0.94 2.28 5.79
C ARG A 72 0.56 1.22 4.74
N THR A 73 -0.72 1.10 4.41
CA THR A 73 -1.19 0.17 3.38
C THR A 73 -0.59 0.52 2.03
N PHE A 74 -0.61 1.80 1.66
CA PHE A 74 0.01 2.29 0.43
C PHE A 74 1.49 1.91 0.33
N TRP A 75 2.30 2.26 1.32
CA TRP A 75 3.74 2.02 1.27
C TRP A 75 4.11 0.53 1.27
N PHE A 76 3.40 -0.29 2.06
CA PHE A 76 3.60 -1.74 2.04
C PHE A 76 3.21 -2.34 0.69
N SER A 77 2.08 -1.93 0.11
CA SER A 77 1.67 -2.41 -1.20
C SER A 77 2.66 -1.96 -2.29
N ALA A 78 3.06 -0.69 -2.29
CA ALA A 78 4.04 -0.16 -3.24
C ALA A 78 5.37 -0.92 -3.18
N LEU A 79 5.88 -1.20 -1.97
CA LEU A 79 7.10 -2.00 -1.79
C LEU A 79 6.96 -3.39 -2.42
N TRP A 80 5.89 -4.12 -2.08
CA TRP A 80 5.72 -5.48 -2.56
C TRP A 80 5.39 -5.56 -4.06
N TYR A 81 4.64 -4.60 -4.60
CA TYR A 81 4.46 -4.50 -6.06
C TYR A 81 5.78 -4.22 -6.77
N THR A 82 6.64 -3.38 -6.19
CA THR A 82 7.99 -3.14 -6.74
C THR A 82 8.82 -4.42 -6.72
N VAL A 83 8.82 -5.18 -5.63
CA VAL A 83 9.54 -6.46 -5.54
C VAL A 83 9.02 -7.45 -6.58
N ALA A 84 7.70 -7.60 -6.70
CA ALA A 84 7.09 -8.49 -7.69
C ALA A 84 7.44 -8.07 -9.13
N LEU A 85 7.40 -6.77 -9.43
CA LEU A 85 7.77 -6.23 -10.73
C LEU A 85 9.26 -6.48 -11.05
N LEU A 86 10.15 -6.22 -10.09
CA LEU A 86 11.59 -6.49 -10.26
C LEU A 86 11.87 -7.97 -10.49
N THR A 87 11.10 -8.87 -9.87
CA THR A 87 11.21 -10.32 -10.12
C THR A 87 10.83 -10.66 -11.56
N ILE A 88 9.75 -10.08 -12.08
CA ILE A 88 9.34 -10.29 -13.48
C ILE A 88 10.39 -9.72 -14.45
N VAL A 89 10.80 -8.49 -14.24
CA VAL A 89 11.76 -7.79 -15.13
C VAL A 89 13.13 -8.48 -15.09
N GLY A 90 13.60 -8.86 -13.91
CA GLY A 90 14.88 -9.57 -13.75
C GLY A 90 14.86 -10.95 -14.41
N GLY A 91 13.75 -11.68 -14.29
CA GLY A 91 13.59 -12.96 -14.96
C GLY A 91 13.39 -12.88 -16.47
N ALA A 92 12.86 -11.76 -16.97
CA ALA A 92 12.71 -11.50 -18.40
C ALA A 92 14.02 -11.01 -19.05
N TRP A 93 15.03 -10.65 -18.27
CA TRP A 93 16.26 -10.05 -18.77
C TRP A 93 16.99 -10.87 -19.86
N PRO A 94 17.14 -12.22 -19.76
CA PRO A 94 17.76 -13.02 -20.80
C PRO A 94 17.06 -12.87 -22.16
N VAL A 95 15.73 -12.86 -22.16
CA VAL A 95 14.94 -12.70 -23.39
C VAL A 95 15.09 -11.28 -23.97
N VAL A 96 15.07 -10.27 -23.10
CA VAL A 96 15.23 -8.86 -23.50
C VAL A 96 16.63 -8.60 -24.07
N SER A 97 17.70 -9.15 -23.46
CA SER A 97 19.07 -8.97 -23.93
C SER A 97 19.28 -9.56 -25.33
N VAL A 98 18.76 -10.76 -25.57
CA VAL A 98 18.82 -11.40 -26.90
C VAL A 98 18.06 -10.58 -27.96
N ALA A 99 16.91 -10.03 -27.61
CA ALA A 99 16.13 -9.18 -28.51
C ALA A 99 16.86 -7.86 -28.86
N ILE A 100 17.55 -7.25 -27.87
CA ILE A 100 18.35 -6.03 -28.09
C ILE A 100 19.57 -6.33 -28.96
N GLU A 101 20.30 -7.41 -28.69
CA GLU A 101 21.49 -7.81 -29.45
C GLU A 101 21.13 -8.17 -30.90
N GLY A 102 20.03 -8.90 -31.12
CA GLY A 102 19.52 -9.25 -32.44
C GLY A 102 19.06 -8.04 -33.26
N SER A 103 18.68 -6.93 -32.63
CA SER A 103 18.27 -5.70 -33.33
C SER A 103 19.47 -4.86 -33.85
N ASN A 104 20.67 -5.11 -33.33
CA ASN A 104 21.88 -4.31 -33.62
C ASN A 104 22.82 -4.92 -34.68
N GLY A 105 22.50 -6.07 -35.27
CA GLY A 105 23.35 -6.76 -36.24
C GLY A 105 22.63 -7.19 -37.51
N PRO A 106 23.32 -7.17 -38.70
CA PRO A 106 22.79 -7.76 -39.91
C PRO A 106 22.99 -9.27 -39.85
N GLY A 107 21.99 -10.01 -39.59
CA GLY A 107 22.02 -11.44 -39.82
C GLY A 107 21.61 -12.29 -38.63
N ASP A 108 21.05 -13.42 -38.96
CA ASP A 108 20.70 -14.58 -38.15
C ASP A 108 20.36 -14.26 -36.71
N ILE A 109 19.10 -13.99 -36.44
CA ILE A 109 18.50 -14.22 -35.15
C ILE A 109 18.55 -15.73 -34.92
N SER A 110 19.75 -16.26 -34.70
CA SER A 110 19.89 -17.55 -34.05
C SER A 110 19.29 -17.36 -32.67
N PHE A 111 18.15 -17.99 -32.42
CA PHE A 111 17.54 -18.01 -31.10
C PHE A 111 18.56 -18.66 -30.14
N ALA A 112 19.43 -17.82 -29.58
CA ALA A 112 20.41 -18.20 -28.57
C ALA A 112 19.76 -18.36 -27.19
N LEU A 113 18.42 -18.46 -27.13
CA LEU A 113 17.71 -18.77 -25.90
C LEU A 113 17.83 -20.26 -25.65
N ASP A 114 18.52 -20.60 -24.57
CA ASP A 114 18.51 -21.95 -24.04
C ASP A 114 17.18 -22.23 -23.32
N TRP A 115 16.80 -23.50 -23.24
CA TRP A 115 15.62 -23.93 -22.49
C TRP A 115 15.64 -23.45 -21.03
N GLN A 116 16.81 -23.28 -20.44
CA GLN A 116 16.99 -22.75 -19.09
C GLN A 116 16.50 -21.30 -18.98
N ASP A 117 16.79 -20.45 -19.98
CA ASP A 117 16.38 -19.04 -19.99
C ASP A 117 14.87 -18.90 -20.12
N ILE A 118 14.26 -19.74 -20.97
CA ILE A 118 12.80 -19.78 -21.12
C ILE A 118 12.14 -20.22 -19.81
N PHE A 119 12.67 -21.28 -19.20
CA PHE A 119 12.14 -21.78 -17.92
C PHE A 119 12.30 -20.78 -16.78
N ALA A 120 13.46 -20.12 -16.68
CA ALA A 120 13.74 -19.09 -15.68
C ALA A 120 12.80 -17.90 -15.85
N THR A 121 12.63 -17.41 -17.08
CA THR A 121 11.71 -16.30 -17.40
C THR A 121 10.26 -16.65 -17.04
N PHE A 122 9.78 -17.83 -17.44
CA PHE A 122 8.43 -18.26 -17.14
C PHE A 122 8.20 -18.43 -15.63
N THR A 123 9.18 -19.02 -14.93
CA THR A 123 9.11 -19.19 -13.47
C THR A 123 9.08 -17.84 -12.75
N ALA A 124 9.96 -16.91 -13.14
CA ALA A 124 9.97 -15.56 -12.56
C ALA A 124 8.67 -14.80 -12.84
N ALA A 125 8.12 -14.92 -14.05
CA ALA A 125 6.83 -14.32 -14.40
C ALA A 125 5.69 -14.88 -13.54
N LEU A 126 5.64 -16.19 -13.32
CA LEU A 126 4.65 -16.81 -12.44
C LEU A 126 4.81 -16.35 -10.99
N ILE A 127 6.02 -16.39 -10.43
CA ILE A 127 6.29 -15.94 -9.06
C ILE A 127 5.88 -14.47 -8.89
N GLY A 128 6.27 -13.61 -9.82
CA GLY A 128 5.91 -12.20 -9.77
C GLY A 128 4.40 -11.96 -9.91
N ALA A 129 3.72 -12.68 -10.82
CA ALA A 129 2.27 -12.59 -10.99
C ALA A 129 1.51 -13.06 -9.74
N PHE A 130 1.90 -14.18 -9.13
CA PHE A 130 1.34 -14.62 -7.86
C PHE A 130 1.63 -13.64 -6.73
N GLY A 131 2.82 -13.06 -6.70
CA GLY A 131 3.19 -12.00 -5.76
C GLY A 131 2.27 -10.78 -5.90
N MET A 132 2.05 -10.29 -7.12
CA MET A 132 1.12 -9.18 -7.38
C MET A 132 -0.31 -9.50 -6.95
N LEU A 133 -0.80 -10.70 -7.26
CA LEU A 133 -2.12 -11.14 -6.85
C LEU A 133 -2.27 -11.20 -5.32
N ALA A 134 -1.27 -11.73 -4.63
CA ALA A 134 -1.27 -11.81 -3.18
C ALA A 134 -1.30 -10.41 -2.53
N VAL A 135 -0.49 -9.47 -3.04
CA VAL A 135 -0.50 -8.06 -2.59
C VAL A 135 -1.84 -7.42 -2.86
N TRP A 136 -2.43 -7.66 -4.04
CA TRP A 136 -3.74 -7.12 -4.39
C TRP A 136 -4.84 -7.60 -3.43
N VAL A 137 -4.92 -8.92 -3.19
CA VAL A 137 -5.89 -9.51 -2.24
C VAL A 137 -5.69 -8.95 -0.84
N TRP A 138 -4.45 -8.84 -0.37
CA TRP A 138 -4.13 -8.26 0.92
C TRP A 138 -4.54 -6.79 1.02
N THR A 139 -4.31 -6.00 -0.03
CA THR A 139 -4.71 -4.59 -0.08
C THR A 139 -6.24 -4.45 -0.05
N VAL A 140 -6.96 -5.25 -0.85
CA VAL A 140 -8.43 -5.31 -0.82
C VAL A 140 -8.94 -5.59 0.59
N TYR A 141 -8.39 -6.62 1.25
CA TYR A 141 -8.75 -6.95 2.63
C TYR A 141 -8.54 -5.77 3.58
N ARG A 142 -7.41 -5.07 3.48
CA ARG A 142 -7.11 -3.93 4.33
C ARG A 142 -8.04 -2.74 4.10
N VAL A 143 -8.35 -2.44 2.84
CA VAL A 143 -9.29 -1.36 2.48
C VAL A 143 -10.68 -1.67 3.01
N VAL A 144 -11.20 -2.88 2.75
CA VAL A 144 -12.53 -3.31 3.22
C VAL A 144 -12.60 -3.29 4.75
N ARG A 145 -11.58 -3.83 5.43
CA ARG A 145 -11.52 -3.81 6.90
C ARG A 145 -11.52 -2.38 7.44
N GLY A 146 -10.76 -1.48 6.81
CA GLY A 146 -10.72 -0.08 7.19
C GLY A 146 -12.08 0.59 7.03
N MET A 147 -12.76 0.41 5.90
CA MET A 147 -14.10 0.94 5.65
C MET A 147 -15.13 0.44 6.69
N VAL A 148 -15.10 -0.85 7.02
CA VAL A 148 -15.99 -1.44 8.03
C VAL A 148 -15.74 -0.84 9.42
N GLN A 149 -14.48 -0.65 9.80
CA GLN A 149 -14.14 -0.03 11.09
C GLN A 149 -14.54 1.45 11.13
N LEU A 150 -14.36 2.19 10.01
CA LEU A 150 -14.80 3.58 9.89
C LEU A 150 -16.32 3.69 10.03
N ALA A 151 -17.08 2.82 9.36
CA ALA A 151 -18.55 2.77 9.48
C ALA A 151 -19.01 2.51 10.92
N ASN A 152 -18.24 1.75 11.69
CA ASN A 152 -18.52 1.46 13.10
C ASN A 152 -17.92 2.50 14.06
N SER A 153 -17.34 3.59 13.57
CA SER A 153 -16.65 4.64 14.35
C SER A 153 -15.58 4.08 15.31
N ARG A 154 -14.84 3.06 14.86
CA ARG A 154 -13.79 2.39 15.63
C ARG A 154 -12.40 2.74 15.10
N ALA A 155 -11.47 3.01 16.03
CA ALA A 155 -10.06 3.21 15.68
C ALA A 155 -9.42 1.93 15.12
N LEU A 156 -8.43 2.11 14.24
CA LEU A 156 -7.57 1.05 13.71
C LEU A 156 -6.24 1.00 14.48
N PRO A 157 -5.62 -0.19 14.60
CA PRO A 157 -4.33 -0.36 15.27
C PRO A 157 -3.16 0.28 14.52
#